data_c61ebb76c73bff50a908f12c9b37020b
#
_entry.id   c61ebb76c73bff50a908f12c9b37020b
#
_cell.length_a   1.000
_cell.length_b   1.000
_cell.length_c   1.000
_cell.angle_alpha   90.00
_cell.angle_beta   90.00
_cell.angle_gamma   90.00
#
_symmetry.space_group_name_H-M   'P 1'
#
loop_
_entity.id
_entity.type
_entity.pdbx_description
1 polymer ?
#
loop_
_entity_poly.entity_id
_entity_poly.type
_entity_poly.pdbx_seq_one_letter_code
_entity_poly.pdbx_strand_id
1 'polypeptide(L)'
;MIKVFFIAKIKNFNNEYYDYSKRVREKAETMPGFIDITSEEKDDVEITISSWKTWEDVDAWRKDSLHVEAKSKSNEWYHWVKGIHVEAKDE
;
A
#
# COMPACT_ATOMS: atom_id res chain seq x y z
N MET A 1 2.11 -0.32 -17.18
CA MET A 1 1.88 -0.76 -15.79
C MET A 1 2.22 0.37 -14.82
N ILE A 2 1.45 0.49 -13.77
CA ILE A 2 1.66 1.55 -12.78
C ILE A 2 2.24 0.92 -11.51
N LYS A 3 3.32 1.48 -10.98
CA LYS A 3 3.88 1.06 -9.71
C LYS A 3 3.58 2.11 -8.64
N VAL A 4 3.08 1.64 -7.50
CA VAL A 4 2.79 2.49 -6.34
C VAL A 4 3.77 2.14 -5.24
N PHE A 5 4.56 3.12 -4.82
CA PHE A 5 5.51 2.98 -3.72
C PHE A 5 4.91 3.64 -2.48
N PHE A 6 4.76 2.85 -1.44
CA PHE A 6 4.39 3.35 -0.12
C PHE A 6 5.62 3.26 0.76
N ILE A 7 6.11 4.39 1.24
CA ILE A 7 7.32 4.47 2.07
C ILE A 7 6.93 5.12 3.38
N ALA A 8 7.26 4.48 4.49
CA ALA A 8 6.83 4.97 5.79
C ALA A 8 7.87 4.69 6.88
N LYS A 9 8.00 5.63 7.80
CA LYS A 9 8.85 5.44 8.99
C LYS A 9 8.00 4.80 10.10
N ILE A 10 8.42 3.63 10.54
CA ILE A 10 7.68 2.85 11.53
C ILE A 10 7.81 3.50 12.91
N LYS A 11 6.70 3.71 13.56
CA LYS A 11 6.61 4.21 14.93
C LYS A 11 6.30 3.08 15.89
N ASN A 12 5.22 2.35 15.62
CA ASN A 12 4.77 1.26 16.45
C ASN A 12 3.82 0.36 15.68
N PHE A 13 4.14 -0.92 15.61
CA PHE A 13 3.24 -1.92 15.05
C PHE A 13 2.65 -2.74 16.18
N ASN A 14 1.33 -2.90 16.15
CA ASN A 14 0.58 -3.68 17.12
C ASN A 14 -0.31 -4.70 16.39
N ASN A 15 -1.12 -5.44 17.15
CA ASN A 15 -2.00 -6.44 16.57
C ASN A 15 -2.99 -5.83 15.59
N GLU A 16 -3.48 -4.62 15.85
CA GLU A 16 -4.38 -3.92 14.95
C GLU A 16 -3.70 -3.62 13.61
N TYR A 17 -2.43 -3.18 13.64
CA TYR A 17 -1.66 -2.95 12.42
C TYR A 17 -1.57 -4.22 11.59
N TYR A 18 -1.19 -5.34 12.22
CA TYR A 18 -1.02 -6.61 11.49
C TYR A 18 -2.33 -7.11 10.90
N ASP A 19 -3.44 -6.92 11.61
CA ASP A 19 -4.76 -7.28 11.10
C ASP A 19 -5.13 -6.45 9.87
N TYR A 20 -4.96 -5.13 9.95
CA TYR A 20 -5.23 -4.25 8.81
C TYR A 20 -4.32 -4.54 7.64
N SER A 21 -3.03 -4.75 7.89
CA SER A 21 -2.05 -5.05 6.84
C SER A 21 -2.44 -6.30 6.06
N LYS A 22 -2.85 -7.36 6.77
CA LYS A 22 -3.30 -8.61 6.14
C LYS A 22 -4.56 -8.38 5.31
N ARG A 23 -5.57 -7.72 5.89
CA ARG A 23 -6.85 -7.48 5.23
C ARG A 23 -6.70 -6.57 4.00
N VAL A 24 -5.87 -5.55 4.10
CA VAL A 24 -5.60 -4.63 2.99
C VAL A 24 -4.91 -5.39 1.84
N ARG A 25 -3.92 -6.22 2.17
CA ARG A 25 -3.24 -7.02 1.16
C ARG A 25 -4.21 -7.98 0.46
N GLU A 26 -5.02 -8.70 1.24
CA GLU A 26 -6.00 -9.62 0.68
C GLU A 26 -7.01 -8.88 -0.21
N LYS A 27 -7.42 -7.69 0.19
CA LYS A 27 -8.35 -6.87 -0.61
C LYS A 27 -7.70 -6.42 -1.91
N ALA A 28 -6.45 -5.96 -1.85
CA ALA A 28 -5.72 -5.54 -3.05
C ALA A 28 -5.66 -6.65 -4.09
N GLU A 29 -5.42 -7.88 -3.65
CA GLU A 29 -5.32 -9.04 -4.54
C GLU A 29 -6.64 -9.34 -5.27
N THR A 30 -7.77 -8.85 -4.78
CA THR A 30 -9.08 -9.03 -5.43
C THR A 30 -9.46 -7.88 -6.34
N MET A 31 -8.72 -6.78 -6.32
CA MET A 31 -9.08 -5.58 -7.10
C MET A 31 -8.75 -5.75 -8.58
N PRO A 32 -9.58 -5.16 -9.47
CA PRO A 32 -9.28 -5.18 -10.89
C PRO A 32 -7.91 -4.56 -11.19
N GLY A 33 -7.18 -5.18 -12.10
CA GLY A 33 -5.89 -4.66 -12.54
C GLY A 33 -4.72 -4.93 -11.60
N PHE A 34 -4.95 -5.57 -10.46
CA PHE A 34 -3.88 -5.96 -9.54
C PHE A 34 -2.89 -6.91 -10.24
N ILE A 35 -1.59 -6.64 -10.10
CA ILE A 35 -0.54 -7.48 -10.64
C ILE A 35 0.24 -8.16 -9.51
N ASP A 36 0.84 -7.38 -8.61
CA ASP A 36 1.58 -7.92 -7.46
C ASP A 36 1.72 -6.88 -6.36
N ILE A 37 2.17 -7.35 -5.18
CA ILE A 37 2.48 -6.50 -4.05
C ILE A 37 3.60 -7.13 -3.24
N THR A 38 4.59 -6.32 -2.85
CA THR A 38 5.71 -6.76 -2.01
C THR A 38 5.94 -5.72 -0.91
N SER A 39 6.45 -6.18 0.24
CA SER A 39 6.78 -5.30 1.35
C SER A 39 8.12 -5.70 1.95
N GLU A 40 8.91 -4.71 2.34
CA GLU A 40 10.16 -4.90 3.03
C GLU A 40 10.29 -3.88 4.15
N GLU A 41 11.01 -4.26 5.20
CA GLU A 41 11.33 -3.37 6.32
C GLU A 41 12.83 -3.37 6.55
N LYS A 42 13.40 -2.19 6.71
CA LYS A 42 14.82 -2.04 7.05
C LYS A 42 15.01 -0.73 7.80
N ASP A 43 15.69 -0.78 8.94
CA ASP A 43 16.02 0.42 9.75
C ASP A 43 14.77 1.24 10.09
N ASP A 44 13.69 0.56 10.48
CA ASP A 44 12.40 1.15 10.81
C ASP A 44 11.71 1.87 9.66
N VAL A 45 12.09 1.54 8.43
CA VAL A 45 11.41 2.04 7.22
C VAL A 45 10.71 0.88 6.53
N GLU A 46 9.43 1.05 6.26
CA GLU A 46 8.65 0.10 5.46
C GLU A 46 8.57 0.61 4.03
N ILE A 47 8.80 -0.27 3.07
CA ILE A 47 8.60 0.01 1.65
C ILE A 47 7.67 -1.06 1.10
N THR A 48 6.49 -0.64 0.65
CA THR A 48 5.53 -1.53 0.00
C THR A 48 5.37 -1.08 -1.45
N ILE A 49 5.53 -2.02 -2.36
CA ILE A 49 5.42 -1.74 -3.80
C ILE A 49 4.29 -2.59 -4.35
N SER A 50 3.29 -1.93 -4.94
CA SER A 50 2.21 -2.62 -5.64
C SER A 50 2.23 -2.24 -7.11
N SER A 51 1.85 -3.19 -7.96
CA SER A 51 1.83 -2.99 -9.41
C SER A 51 0.41 -3.18 -9.93
N TRP A 52 -0.01 -2.30 -10.85
CA TRP A 52 -1.38 -2.24 -11.38
C TRP A 52 -1.35 -2.04 -12.88
N LYS A 53 -2.38 -2.51 -13.57
CA LYS A 53 -2.42 -2.41 -15.03
C LYS A 53 -2.61 -0.99 -15.53
N THR A 54 -3.53 -0.23 -14.91
CA THR A 54 -3.91 1.11 -15.39
C THR A 54 -4.02 2.11 -14.25
N TRP A 55 -4.05 3.40 -14.60
CA TRP A 55 -4.29 4.47 -13.64
C TRP A 55 -5.69 4.37 -13.01
N GLU A 56 -6.69 3.93 -13.78
CA GLU A 56 -8.05 3.74 -13.27
C GLU A 56 -8.08 2.69 -12.17
N ASP A 57 -7.30 1.63 -12.31
CA ASP A 57 -7.19 0.58 -11.29
C ASP A 57 -6.55 1.11 -10.01
N VAL A 58 -5.51 1.94 -10.15
CA VAL A 58 -4.86 2.60 -9.01
C VAL A 58 -5.86 3.52 -8.30
N ASP A 59 -6.62 4.32 -9.06
CA ASP A 59 -7.61 5.22 -8.47
C ASP A 59 -8.70 4.46 -7.72
N ALA A 60 -9.18 3.35 -8.28
CA ALA A 60 -10.17 2.51 -7.61
C ALA A 60 -9.61 1.96 -6.29
N TRP A 61 -8.36 1.52 -6.29
CA TRP A 61 -7.69 1.03 -5.08
C TRP A 61 -7.55 2.11 -4.02
N ARG A 62 -7.15 3.31 -4.43
CA ARG A 62 -7.01 4.45 -3.51
C ARG A 62 -8.31 4.84 -2.84
N LYS A 63 -9.44 4.59 -3.50
CA LYS A 63 -10.78 4.93 -3.01
C LYS A 63 -11.46 3.76 -2.28
N ASP A 64 -10.85 2.58 -2.29
CA ASP A 64 -11.42 1.42 -1.61
C ASP A 64 -11.61 1.71 -0.12
N SER A 65 -12.77 1.37 0.42
CA SER A 65 -13.14 1.74 1.78
C SER A 65 -12.20 1.14 2.85
N LEU A 66 -11.76 -0.09 2.67
CA LEU A 66 -10.82 -0.71 3.61
C LEU A 66 -9.45 -0.02 3.56
N HIS A 67 -8.97 0.31 2.36
CA HIS A 67 -7.71 1.02 2.19
C HIS A 67 -7.77 2.42 2.82
N VAL A 68 -8.87 3.15 2.60
CA VAL A 68 -9.09 4.46 3.21
C VAL A 68 -9.13 4.36 4.73
N GLU A 69 -9.82 3.34 5.27
CA GLU A 69 -9.89 3.12 6.72
C GLU A 69 -8.50 2.87 7.32
N ALA A 70 -7.71 2.01 6.69
CA ALA A 70 -6.35 1.74 7.15
C ALA A 70 -5.48 3.00 7.11
N LYS A 71 -5.60 3.80 6.05
CA LYS A 71 -4.84 5.05 5.93
C LYS A 71 -5.21 6.05 7.03
N SER A 72 -6.47 6.07 7.46
CA SER A 72 -6.91 6.98 8.54
C SER A 72 -6.23 6.68 9.87
N LYS A 73 -5.69 5.47 10.04
CA LYS A 73 -5.00 5.03 11.26
C LYS A 73 -3.48 5.14 11.15
N SER A 74 -2.96 5.61 10.03
CA SER A 74 -1.52 5.62 9.78
C SER A 74 -0.71 6.38 10.83
N ASN A 75 -1.27 7.43 11.44
CA ASN A 75 -0.60 8.20 12.48
C ASN A 75 -0.29 7.37 13.74
N GLU A 76 -1.02 6.30 13.97
CA GLU A 76 -0.78 5.42 15.12
C GLU A 76 0.41 4.50 14.88
N TRP A 77 0.70 4.19 13.61
CA TRP A 77 1.71 3.21 13.23
C TRP A 77 2.99 3.83 12.68
N TYR A 78 2.90 5.02 12.09
CA TYR A 78 4.02 5.64 11.39
C TYR A 78 4.28 7.07 11.86
N HIS A 79 5.55 7.46 11.85
CA HIS A 79 5.94 8.86 12.09
C HIS A 79 5.63 9.71 10.87
N TRP A 80 5.80 9.13 9.66
CA TRP A 80 5.44 9.78 8.40
C TRP A 80 5.23 8.72 7.33
N VAL A 81 4.47 9.10 6.31
CA VAL A 81 4.20 8.26 5.15
C VAL A 81 4.40 9.06 3.88
N LYS A 82 4.81 8.39 2.81
CA LYS A 82 5.00 9.00 1.49
C LYS A 82 4.54 8.03 0.41
N GLY A 83 3.77 8.54 -0.54
CA GLY A 83 3.30 7.77 -1.69
C GLY A 83 3.91 8.30 -2.98
N ILE A 84 4.40 7.40 -3.82
CA ILE A 84 4.97 7.73 -5.13
C ILE A 84 4.32 6.83 -6.16
N HIS A 85 3.86 7.41 -7.26
CA HIS A 85 3.24 6.69 -8.37
C HIS A 85 4.10 6.85 -9.61
N VAL A 86 4.48 5.74 -10.22
CA VAL A 86 5.35 5.73 -11.40
C VAL A 86 4.74 4.87 -12.49
N GLU A 87 4.66 5.42 -13.70
CA GLU A 87 4.27 4.61 -14.86
C GLU A 87 5.53 3.91 -15.37
N ALA A 88 5.49 2.58 -15.36
CA ALA A 88 6.59 1.75 -15.85
C ALA A 88 6.23 1.20 -17.22
N LYS A 89 7.21 1.15 -18.12
CA LYS A 89 7.01 0.57 -19.45
C LYS A 89 6.97 -0.95 -19.33
N ASP A 90 6.03 -1.55 -20.03
CA ASP A 90 5.97 -3.00 -20.19
C ASP A 90 6.91 -3.40 -21.32
N GLU A 91 7.79 -4.32 -21.05
CA GLU A 91 8.72 -4.84 -22.06
C GLU A 91 8.43 -6.29 -22.36
#